data_ee1ec842691985dca8a631e4f38d8ac9
#
_entry.id   ee1ec842691985dca8a631e4f38d8ac9
#
_cell.length_a   1.000
_cell.length_b   1.000
_cell.length_c   1.000
_cell.angle_alpha   90.00
_cell.angle_beta   90.00
_cell.angle_gamma   90.00
#
_symmetry.space_group_name_H-M   'P 1'
#
loop_
_entity.id
_entity.type
_entity.pdbx_description
1 polymer ?
#
loop_
_entity_poly.entity_id
_entity_poly.type
_entity_poly.pdbx_seq_one_letter_code
_entity_poly.pdbx_strand_id
1 'polypeptide(L)'
;MENNQCGLWKTLRQRLGKQPQTEEVRYAVEFERTLRNLEARLHESDNADDIISRTLSTACDFYNANWAGFLEIDMDLGVWAPYVWFNTNPHDRTKELVRDFEEIAIMQRWLAAMENNDALIIPDVSSIKHEEPREYAVYQKLSIQSFIAVPVKPRPLGFLVVRNPRKNTTESSLLKMLAFVTLSIINEKKLMDRMRFAIQPENIRKDTDILVNLFGSLEIYTSKGVLKEADIKSQKILRMIAYLLLNRKSSVPPREMAEALWPEEGMDIEVLSNNMRGLLFRLRNTFGLICQHNLIESTPNGYRLNPKLNIMTDLQQFDKCCDAVPRAISTSEKIDLLKQAVRIYKGNVLTSAEAEHWLMLTASHYNLKYVGIVNELLRMLADAECYHDLHKYAAQSLSIEPGNIYAYYWLIYSMVHLGSFDLAKSEYEMAQRYLTNEEYKELTDMLQNLRSLAPEDLFYIRKLPDA
;
A
#
# COMPACT_ATOMS: atom_id res chain seq x y z
N MET A 1 26.15 -11.22 -56.26
CA MET A 1 26.99 -11.04 -55.03
C MET A 1 26.40 -11.65 -53.76
N GLU A 2 25.29 -12.39 -53.84
CA GLU A 2 24.59 -12.95 -52.64
C GLU A 2 24.98 -14.36 -52.22
N ASN A 3 25.79 -15.05 -52.99
CA ASN A 3 26.11 -16.46 -52.73
C ASN A 3 27.35 -16.70 -51.85
N ASN A 4 28.12 -15.68 -51.49
CA ASN A 4 29.36 -15.85 -50.72
C ASN A 4 29.18 -15.67 -49.21
N GLN A 5 28.11 -15.02 -48.75
CA GLN A 5 27.87 -14.86 -47.30
C GLN A 5 27.34 -16.13 -46.64
N CYS A 6 26.54 -16.93 -47.34
CA CYS A 6 25.98 -18.15 -46.78
C CYS A 6 27.06 -19.27 -46.55
N GLY A 7 28.14 -19.24 -47.28
CA GLY A 7 29.27 -20.15 -47.12
C GLY A 7 30.12 -19.88 -45.88
N LEU A 8 30.37 -18.60 -45.60
CA LEU A 8 31.17 -18.18 -44.42
C LEU A 8 30.49 -18.52 -43.10
N TRP A 9 29.18 -18.34 -43.04
CA TRP A 9 28.38 -18.68 -41.84
C TRP A 9 28.29 -20.19 -41.58
N LYS A 10 28.21 -21.01 -42.62
CA LYS A 10 28.26 -22.47 -42.50
C LYS A 10 29.64 -22.97 -42.03
N THR A 11 30.73 -22.36 -42.49
CA THR A 11 32.10 -22.73 -42.12
C THR A 11 32.41 -22.27 -40.69
N LEU A 12 31.91 -21.09 -40.25
CA LEU A 12 32.00 -20.63 -38.87
C LEU A 12 31.19 -21.52 -37.90
N ARG A 13 29.97 -21.94 -38.28
CA ARG A 13 29.18 -22.88 -37.48
C ARG A 13 29.85 -24.27 -37.36
N GLN A 14 30.52 -24.76 -38.38
CA GLN A 14 31.25 -26.01 -38.30
C GLN A 14 32.53 -25.93 -37.49
N ARG A 15 33.21 -24.78 -37.46
CA ARG A 15 34.41 -24.55 -36.60
C ARG A 15 34.03 -24.31 -35.13
N LEU A 16 32.96 -23.62 -34.84
CA LEU A 16 32.45 -23.41 -33.48
C LEU A 16 31.87 -24.69 -32.84
N GLY A 17 31.43 -25.66 -33.64
CA GLY A 17 30.90 -26.95 -33.17
C GLY A 17 31.95 -27.97 -32.74
N LYS A 18 33.26 -27.69 -32.89
CA LYS A 18 34.36 -28.61 -32.59
C LYS A 18 35.38 -28.15 -31.57
N GLN A 19 35.26 -26.96 -31.03
CA GLN A 19 36.04 -26.55 -29.84
C GLN A 19 35.25 -26.79 -28.56
N PRO A 20 35.87 -27.28 -27.47
CA PRO A 20 35.20 -27.28 -26.16
C PRO A 20 34.85 -25.84 -25.87
N GLN A 21 33.54 -25.54 -25.87
CA GLN A 21 33.06 -24.22 -25.48
C GLN A 21 33.56 -23.96 -24.07
N THR A 22 34.36 -22.93 -23.89
CA THR A 22 34.73 -22.45 -22.54
C THR A 22 33.44 -22.20 -21.77
N GLU A 23 33.47 -22.37 -20.44
CA GLU A 23 32.30 -22.14 -19.57
C GLU A 23 31.66 -20.77 -19.82
N GLU A 24 32.48 -19.76 -20.09
CA GLU A 24 32.04 -18.39 -20.44
C GLU A 24 31.20 -18.35 -21.73
N VAL A 25 31.58 -19.05 -22.78
CA VAL A 25 30.83 -19.09 -24.04
C VAL A 25 29.50 -19.80 -23.84
N ARG A 26 29.48 -20.88 -23.06
CA ARG A 26 28.25 -21.61 -22.73
C ARG A 26 27.29 -20.71 -21.93
N TYR A 27 27.80 -20.00 -20.92
CA TYR A 27 27.05 -19.04 -20.15
C TYR A 27 26.46 -17.93 -21.02
N ALA A 28 27.26 -17.31 -21.90
CA ALA A 28 26.81 -16.21 -22.77
C ALA A 28 25.68 -16.65 -23.72
N VAL A 29 25.78 -17.84 -24.31
CA VAL A 29 24.76 -18.40 -25.22
C VAL A 29 23.47 -18.70 -24.46
N GLU A 30 23.57 -19.26 -23.24
CA GLU A 30 22.42 -19.56 -22.40
C GLU A 30 21.76 -18.27 -21.91
N PHE A 31 22.54 -17.28 -21.49
CA PHE A 31 22.10 -15.95 -21.07
C PHE A 31 21.28 -15.27 -22.18
N GLU A 32 21.84 -15.18 -23.41
CA GLU A 32 21.14 -14.58 -24.56
C GLU A 32 19.83 -15.31 -24.89
N ARG A 33 19.88 -16.66 -24.89
CA ARG A 33 18.68 -17.46 -25.12
C ARG A 33 17.60 -17.22 -24.07
N THR A 34 18.00 -17.12 -22.81
CA THR A 34 17.07 -16.90 -21.69
C THR A 34 16.42 -15.53 -21.78
N LEU A 35 17.20 -14.47 -22.09
CA LEU A 35 16.66 -13.13 -22.28
C LEU A 35 15.67 -13.07 -23.44
N ARG A 36 15.98 -13.67 -24.57
CA ARG A 36 15.10 -13.70 -25.75
C ARG A 36 13.79 -14.44 -25.46
N ASN A 37 13.86 -15.53 -24.73
CA ASN A 37 12.67 -16.28 -24.31
C ASN A 37 11.84 -15.49 -23.30
N LEU A 38 12.49 -14.76 -22.37
CA LEU A 38 11.80 -13.89 -21.42
C LEU A 38 11.07 -12.76 -22.14
N GLU A 39 11.76 -12.05 -23.06
CA GLU A 39 11.17 -10.98 -23.86
C GLU A 39 9.89 -11.45 -24.57
N ALA A 40 9.93 -12.59 -25.26
CA ALA A 40 8.75 -13.16 -25.92
C ALA A 40 7.59 -13.43 -24.93
N ARG A 41 7.91 -13.95 -23.73
CA ARG A 41 6.91 -14.26 -22.68
C ARG A 41 6.33 -13.02 -22.00
N LEU A 42 7.11 -11.93 -21.90
CA LEU A 42 6.64 -10.68 -21.31
C LEU A 42 5.58 -9.99 -22.17
N HIS A 43 5.66 -10.12 -23.50
CA HIS A 43 4.67 -9.59 -24.43
C HIS A 43 3.34 -10.36 -24.45
N GLU A 44 3.26 -11.54 -23.82
CA GLU A 44 2.04 -12.36 -23.78
C GLU A 44 1.05 -11.96 -22.68
N SER A 45 1.43 -11.08 -21.77
CA SER A 45 0.58 -10.69 -20.62
C SER A 45 0.73 -9.22 -20.29
N ASP A 46 -0.41 -8.56 -20.07
CA ASP A 46 -0.48 -7.18 -19.55
C ASP A 46 -0.61 -7.15 -18.01
N ASN A 47 -0.65 -8.31 -17.35
CA ASN A 47 -0.79 -8.40 -15.90
C ASN A 47 0.57 -8.37 -15.22
N ALA A 48 0.80 -7.35 -14.39
CA ALA A 48 2.05 -7.15 -13.65
C ALA A 48 2.43 -8.36 -12.78
N ASP A 49 1.48 -9.01 -12.11
CA ASP A 49 1.75 -10.17 -11.25
C ASP A 49 2.18 -11.39 -12.05
N ASP A 50 1.58 -11.61 -13.22
CA ASP A 50 1.98 -12.68 -14.13
C ASP A 50 3.39 -12.42 -14.71
N ILE A 51 3.69 -11.18 -15.09
CA ILE A 51 5.02 -10.79 -15.58
C ILE A 51 6.09 -10.98 -14.48
N ILE A 52 5.81 -10.57 -13.24
CA ILE A 52 6.72 -10.78 -12.12
C ILE A 52 6.94 -12.28 -11.88
N SER A 53 5.87 -13.07 -11.84
CA SER A 53 5.95 -14.52 -11.65
C SER A 53 6.79 -15.19 -12.73
N ARG A 54 6.60 -14.82 -14.02
CA ARG A 54 7.39 -15.32 -15.16
C ARG A 54 8.86 -14.90 -15.05
N THR A 55 9.14 -13.67 -14.63
CA THR A 55 10.50 -13.18 -14.44
C THR A 55 11.23 -13.98 -13.35
N LEU A 56 10.58 -14.19 -12.20
CA LEU A 56 11.13 -14.96 -11.09
C LEU A 56 11.27 -16.44 -11.43
N SER A 57 10.30 -17.04 -12.15
CA SER A 57 10.43 -18.43 -12.64
C SER A 57 11.61 -18.59 -13.59
N THR A 58 11.85 -17.59 -14.46
CA THR A 58 13.00 -17.59 -15.36
C THR A 58 14.33 -17.56 -14.59
N ALA A 59 14.39 -16.83 -13.47
CA ALA A 59 15.55 -16.88 -12.58
C ALA A 59 15.75 -18.28 -12.00
N CYS A 60 14.69 -18.91 -11.47
CA CYS A 60 14.78 -20.27 -10.95
C CYS A 60 15.26 -21.28 -12.02
N ASP A 61 14.74 -21.20 -13.25
CA ASP A 61 15.12 -22.09 -14.34
C ASP A 61 16.58 -21.91 -14.74
N PHE A 62 17.05 -20.67 -14.90
CA PHE A 62 18.42 -20.37 -15.32
C PHE A 62 19.47 -20.82 -14.29
N TYR A 63 19.20 -20.57 -13.01
CA TYR A 63 20.09 -20.93 -11.91
C TYR A 63 19.85 -22.37 -11.40
N ASN A 64 18.85 -23.07 -11.95
CA ASN A 64 18.36 -24.35 -11.43
C ASN A 64 18.14 -24.28 -9.90
N ALA A 65 17.43 -23.25 -9.48
CA ALA A 65 17.18 -22.89 -8.10
C ALA A 65 15.76 -23.27 -7.67
N ASN A 66 15.53 -23.37 -6.37
CA ASN A 66 14.20 -23.70 -5.84
C ASN A 66 13.36 -22.47 -5.53
N TRP A 67 13.98 -21.31 -5.35
CA TRP A 67 13.31 -20.08 -4.94
C TRP A 67 13.98 -18.83 -5.56
N ALA A 68 13.18 -17.90 -6.00
CA ALA A 68 13.59 -16.55 -6.39
C ALA A 68 12.60 -15.52 -5.86
N GLY A 69 13.06 -14.36 -5.39
CA GLY A 69 12.18 -13.32 -4.88
C GLY A 69 12.86 -11.99 -4.67
N PHE A 70 12.03 -10.94 -4.57
CA PHE A 70 12.46 -9.61 -4.19
C PHE A 70 12.21 -9.40 -2.70
N LEU A 71 13.29 -9.15 -1.95
CA LEU A 71 13.27 -8.80 -0.54
C LEU A 71 13.28 -7.28 -0.41
N GLU A 72 12.19 -6.68 0.06
CA GLU A 72 12.09 -5.25 0.33
C GLU A 72 12.67 -4.94 1.71
N ILE A 73 13.44 -3.86 1.81
CA ILE A 73 13.98 -3.36 3.07
C ILE A 73 13.16 -2.17 3.52
N ASP A 74 12.56 -2.26 4.70
CA ASP A 74 11.92 -1.14 5.39
C ASP A 74 12.93 -0.50 6.36
N MET A 75 13.46 0.66 5.97
CA MET A 75 14.45 1.39 6.77
C MET A 75 13.85 2.01 8.02
N ASP A 76 12.54 2.30 8.03
CA ASP A 76 11.86 2.93 9.16
C ASP A 76 11.63 1.91 10.28
N LEU A 77 11.32 0.67 9.91
CA LEU A 77 11.11 -0.44 10.85
C LEU A 77 12.39 -1.26 11.12
N GLY A 78 13.45 -1.06 10.34
CA GLY A 78 14.68 -1.79 10.49
C GLY A 78 14.60 -3.28 10.13
N VAL A 79 13.71 -3.64 9.20
CA VAL A 79 13.43 -5.03 8.83
C VAL A 79 13.37 -5.22 7.33
N TRP A 80 13.48 -6.46 6.90
CA TRP A 80 13.34 -6.86 5.50
C TRP A 80 12.39 -8.05 5.36
N ALA A 81 11.65 -8.08 4.23
CA ALA A 81 10.66 -9.11 3.98
C ALA A 81 10.51 -9.40 2.49
N PRO A 82 10.15 -10.63 2.11
CA PRO A 82 9.80 -10.92 0.73
C PRO A 82 8.54 -10.12 0.31
N TYR A 83 8.69 -9.29 -0.73
CA TYR A 83 7.61 -8.53 -1.33
C TYR A 83 6.89 -9.35 -2.41
N VAL A 84 7.68 -10.00 -3.29
CA VAL A 84 7.20 -10.93 -4.31
C VAL A 84 8.20 -12.07 -4.44
N TRP A 85 7.71 -13.30 -4.63
CA TRP A 85 8.56 -14.48 -4.76
C TRP A 85 7.93 -15.56 -5.63
N PHE A 86 8.77 -16.46 -6.11
CA PHE A 86 8.40 -17.67 -6.82
C PHE A 86 9.11 -18.87 -6.18
N ASN A 87 8.38 -19.93 -5.89
CA ASN A 87 8.92 -21.19 -5.40
C ASN A 87 8.52 -22.32 -6.37
N THR A 88 9.46 -23.16 -6.74
CA THR A 88 9.23 -24.30 -7.62
C THR A 88 8.34 -25.37 -6.97
N ASN A 89 8.29 -25.41 -5.62
CA ASN A 89 7.41 -26.30 -4.89
C ASN A 89 6.14 -25.55 -4.39
N PRO A 90 4.95 -25.81 -5.00
CA PRO A 90 3.72 -25.09 -4.65
C PRO A 90 3.26 -25.29 -3.20
N HIS A 91 3.64 -26.40 -2.56
CA HIS A 91 3.23 -26.70 -1.19
C HIS A 91 3.99 -25.90 -0.13
N ASP A 92 5.13 -25.33 -0.46
CA ASP A 92 5.94 -24.53 0.46
C ASP A 92 5.59 -23.03 0.43
N ARG A 93 4.72 -22.59 -0.52
CA ARG A 93 4.40 -21.17 -0.75
C ARG A 93 3.82 -20.45 0.46
N THR A 94 3.10 -21.13 1.33
CA THR A 94 2.43 -20.56 2.51
C THR A 94 3.27 -20.59 3.78
N LYS A 95 4.26 -21.47 3.88
CA LYS A 95 5.06 -21.64 5.09
C LYS A 95 6.27 -20.70 5.20
N GLU A 96 6.70 -20.09 4.10
CA GLU A 96 7.92 -19.28 4.06
C GLU A 96 7.72 -17.84 4.55
N LEU A 97 6.50 -17.30 4.51
CA LEU A 97 6.19 -15.91 4.86
C LEU A 97 6.47 -15.54 6.32
N VAL A 98 6.28 -16.49 7.25
CA VAL A 98 6.41 -16.24 8.70
C VAL A 98 7.86 -16.21 9.18
N ARG A 99 8.80 -16.74 8.38
CA ARG A 99 10.15 -17.01 8.84
C ARG A 99 11.19 -15.98 8.45
N ASP A 100 10.80 -15.04 7.59
CA ASP A 100 11.76 -14.17 6.88
C ASP A 100 11.92 -12.77 7.50
N PHE A 101 11.28 -12.49 8.64
CA PHE A 101 11.45 -11.23 9.34
C PHE A 101 12.66 -11.31 10.27
N GLU A 102 13.76 -10.75 9.81
CA GLU A 102 14.96 -10.62 10.62
C GLU A 102 15.40 -9.16 10.64
N GLU A 103 15.94 -8.71 11.78
CA GLU A 103 16.41 -7.34 11.94
C GLU A 103 17.54 -7.02 10.97
N ILE A 104 17.49 -5.87 10.32
CA ILE A 104 18.53 -5.39 9.39
C ILE A 104 19.91 -5.39 10.06
N ALA A 105 19.97 -5.13 11.38
CA ALA A 105 21.23 -5.11 12.13
C ALA A 105 22.02 -6.45 12.08
N ILE A 106 21.34 -7.57 11.79
CA ILE A 106 21.97 -8.90 11.69
C ILE A 106 22.63 -9.10 10.31
N MET A 107 22.27 -8.27 9.33
CA MET A 107 22.60 -8.46 7.92
C MET A 107 23.58 -7.41 7.38
N GLN A 108 24.67 -7.16 8.11
CA GLN A 108 25.65 -6.12 7.76
C GLN A 108 26.29 -6.33 6.38
N ARG A 109 26.50 -7.58 5.95
CA ARG A 109 27.05 -7.89 4.61
C ARG A 109 26.09 -7.45 3.50
N TRP A 110 24.79 -7.55 3.74
CA TRP A 110 23.76 -7.11 2.80
C TRP A 110 23.75 -5.60 2.68
N LEU A 111 23.88 -4.89 3.80
CA LEU A 111 23.98 -3.43 3.80
C LEU A 111 25.24 -2.97 3.06
N ALA A 112 26.38 -3.59 3.30
CA ALA A 112 27.62 -3.29 2.59
C ALA A 112 27.52 -3.56 1.08
N ALA A 113 26.92 -4.69 0.68
CA ALA A 113 26.66 -5.01 -0.72
C ALA A 113 25.72 -3.98 -1.37
N MET A 114 24.70 -3.51 -0.63
CA MET A 114 23.81 -2.46 -1.09
C MET A 114 24.52 -1.12 -1.26
N GLU A 115 25.34 -0.69 -0.31
CA GLU A 115 26.09 0.56 -0.39
C GLU A 115 27.01 0.59 -1.62
N ASN A 116 27.75 -0.50 -1.84
CA ASN A 116 28.69 -0.66 -2.94
C ASN A 116 28.02 -0.99 -4.28
N ASN A 117 26.73 -1.30 -4.28
CA ASN A 117 25.98 -1.78 -5.44
C ASN A 117 26.54 -3.08 -6.04
N ASP A 118 27.10 -3.94 -5.20
CA ASP A 118 27.70 -5.21 -5.57
C ASP A 118 26.74 -6.38 -5.32
N ALA A 119 26.88 -7.43 -6.14
CA ALA A 119 26.15 -8.67 -5.89
C ALA A 119 26.76 -9.40 -4.69
N LEU A 120 25.91 -9.84 -3.78
CA LEU A 120 26.29 -10.72 -2.67
C LEU A 120 26.10 -12.18 -3.12
N ILE A 121 27.20 -12.90 -3.25
CA ILE A 121 27.22 -14.30 -3.69
C ILE A 121 27.83 -15.14 -2.59
N ILE A 122 27.05 -16.06 -2.03
CA ILE A 122 27.51 -17.03 -1.03
C ILE A 122 27.26 -18.44 -1.57
N PRO A 123 28.33 -19.08 -2.10
CA PRO A 123 28.22 -20.43 -2.68
C PRO A 123 27.97 -21.52 -1.63
N ASP A 124 28.37 -21.30 -0.39
CA ASP A 124 28.13 -22.17 0.75
C ASP A 124 28.01 -21.35 2.03
N VAL A 125 26.81 -21.31 2.62
CA VAL A 125 26.55 -20.56 3.85
C VAL A 125 27.30 -21.12 5.07
N SER A 126 27.78 -22.36 5.02
CA SER A 126 28.59 -22.93 6.12
C SER A 126 29.91 -22.20 6.32
N SER A 127 30.41 -21.53 5.27
CA SER A 127 31.64 -20.73 5.33
C SER A 127 31.57 -19.56 6.30
N ILE A 128 30.38 -18.99 6.53
CA ILE A 128 30.19 -17.83 7.40
C ILE A 128 29.83 -18.20 8.85
N LYS A 129 29.68 -19.48 9.17
CA LYS A 129 29.22 -19.98 10.46
C LYS A 129 30.01 -19.42 11.66
N HIS A 130 31.31 -19.26 11.52
CA HIS A 130 32.20 -18.79 12.61
C HIS A 130 32.31 -17.27 12.66
N GLU A 131 32.18 -16.61 11.50
CA GLU A 131 32.33 -15.15 11.40
C GLU A 131 31.03 -14.44 11.79
N GLU A 132 29.88 -14.95 11.29
CA GLU A 132 28.56 -14.38 11.46
C GLU A 132 27.52 -15.45 11.92
N PRO A 133 27.63 -15.91 13.18
CA PRO A 133 26.79 -17.03 13.65
C PRO A 133 25.29 -16.71 13.68
N ARG A 134 24.91 -15.43 13.87
CA ARG A 134 23.50 -15.00 13.85
C ARG A 134 22.94 -15.03 12.44
N GLU A 135 23.66 -14.50 11.46
CA GLU A 135 23.28 -14.55 10.05
C GLU A 135 23.20 -15.99 9.56
N TYR A 136 24.17 -16.84 9.94
CA TYR A 136 24.14 -18.27 9.63
C TYR A 136 22.89 -18.97 10.20
N ALA A 137 22.47 -18.64 11.43
CA ALA A 137 21.26 -19.21 12.04
C ALA A 137 20.00 -18.88 11.23
N VAL A 138 19.90 -17.67 10.68
CA VAL A 138 18.82 -17.26 9.78
C VAL A 138 18.79 -18.16 8.54
N TYR A 139 19.94 -18.37 7.88
CA TYR A 139 20.01 -19.20 6.69
C TYR A 139 19.65 -20.66 6.97
N GLN A 140 20.02 -21.18 8.14
CA GLN A 140 19.63 -22.53 8.55
C GLN A 140 18.11 -22.65 8.77
N LYS A 141 17.51 -21.65 9.42
CA LYS A 141 16.06 -21.59 9.64
C LYS A 141 15.30 -21.57 8.33
N LEU A 142 15.81 -20.87 7.30
CA LEU A 142 15.22 -20.75 5.98
C LEU A 142 15.63 -21.88 5.01
N SER A 143 16.41 -22.87 5.46
CA SER A 143 16.97 -23.95 4.63
C SER A 143 17.79 -23.44 3.42
N ILE A 144 18.47 -22.31 3.58
CA ILE A 144 19.36 -21.72 2.58
C ILE A 144 20.76 -22.33 2.73
N GLN A 145 21.26 -22.95 1.66
CA GLN A 145 22.60 -23.53 1.57
C GLN A 145 23.54 -22.62 0.81
N SER A 146 23.01 -21.92 -0.18
CA SER A 146 23.73 -20.99 -1.04
C SER A 146 22.77 -19.94 -1.59
N PHE A 147 23.26 -18.78 -1.99
CA PHE A 147 22.41 -17.78 -2.66
C PHE A 147 23.22 -16.78 -3.49
N ILE A 148 22.51 -16.13 -4.39
CA ILE A 148 22.95 -14.96 -5.14
C ILE A 148 21.93 -13.86 -4.88
N ALA A 149 22.37 -12.71 -4.38
CA ALA A 149 21.54 -11.55 -4.12
C ALA A 149 22.09 -10.33 -4.87
N VAL A 150 21.22 -9.58 -5.51
CA VAL A 150 21.56 -8.39 -6.28
C VAL A 150 20.82 -7.19 -5.70
N PRO A 151 21.50 -6.12 -5.32
CA PRO A 151 20.87 -4.93 -4.76
C PRO A 151 20.00 -4.22 -5.79
N VAL A 152 18.90 -3.65 -5.32
CA VAL A 152 17.93 -2.87 -6.09
C VAL A 152 17.78 -1.50 -5.46
N LYS A 153 18.03 -0.44 -6.24
CA LYS A 153 17.93 0.98 -5.85
C LYS A 153 17.25 1.78 -6.96
N PRO A 154 16.66 2.98 -6.72
CA PRO A 154 16.60 3.70 -5.42
C PRO A 154 15.39 3.33 -4.57
N ARG A 155 14.24 2.98 -5.14
CA ARG A 155 13.03 2.53 -4.43
C ARG A 155 12.15 1.69 -5.37
N PRO A 156 11.59 0.57 -4.88
CA PRO A 156 11.75 -0.01 -3.54
C PRO A 156 13.18 -0.47 -3.28
N LEU A 157 13.69 -0.20 -2.08
CA LEU A 157 15.03 -0.60 -1.65
C LEU A 157 15.00 -2.08 -1.27
N GLY A 158 15.95 -2.87 -1.77
CA GLY A 158 15.96 -4.30 -1.45
C GLY A 158 16.93 -5.11 -2.28
N PHE A 159 16.68 -6.41 -2.33
CA PHE A 159 17.49 -7.36 -3.09
C PHE A 159 16.62 -8.29 -3.93
N LEU A 160 17.00 -8.52 -5.17
CA LEU A 160 16.53 -9.70 -5.90
C LEU A 160 17.44 -10.88 -5.57
N VAL A 161 16.87 -11.96 -5.07
CA VAL A 161 17.60 -13.10 -4.51
C VAL A 161 17.18 -14.39 -5.21
N VAL A 162 18.16 -15.26 -5.42
CA VAL A 162 17.95 -16.67 -5.82
C VAL A 162 18.56 -17.55 -4.74
N ARG A 163 17.79 -18.50 -4.20
CA ARG A 163 18.22 -19.43 -3.12
C ARG A 163 18.56 -20.79 -3.71
N ASN A 164 19.62 -21.38 -3.20
CA ASN A 164 20.10 -22.71 -3.54
C ASN A 164 20.34 -22.93 -5.06
N PRO A 165 21.05 -22.00 -5.75
CA PRO A 165 21.39 -22.19 -7.14
C PRO A 165 22.29 -23.42 -7.31
N ARG A 166 21.99 -24.26 -8.31
CA ARG A 166 22.79 -25.44 -8.66
C ARG A 166 23.59 -25.25 -9.95
N LYS A 167 23.33 -24.15 -10.67
CA LYS A 167 23.96 -23.79 -11.94
C LYS A 167 24.27 -22.32 -11.93
N ASN A 168 25.34 -21.92 -12.62
CA ASN A 168 25.77 -20.51 -12.73
C ASN A 168 25.95 -19.83 -11.34
N THR A 169 26.44 -20.58 -10.36
CA THR A 169 26.43 -20.22 -8.93
C THR A 169 27.30 -19.00 -8.57
N THR A 170 28.19 -18.59 -9.48
CA THR A 170 29.08 -17.42 -9.32
C THR A 170 28.70 -16.23 -10.19
N GLU A 171 27.67 -16.39 -11.01
CA GLU A 171 27.30 -15.41 -12.03
C GLU A 171 26.02 -14.65 -11.65
N SER A 172 26.10 -13.32 -11.57
CA SER A 172 24.98 -12.47 -11.17
C SER A 172 24.37 -11.65 -12.32
N SER A 173 24.95 -11.70 -13.52
CA SER A 173 24.58 -10.80 -14.63
C SER A 173 23.11 -10.92 -15.05
N LEU A 174 22.58 -12.16 -15.17
CA LEU A 174 21.17 -12.35 -15.48
C LEU A 174 20.29 -11.83 -14.35
N LEU A 175 20.66 -12.09 -13.09
CA LEU A 175 19.87 -11.65 -11.94
C LEU A 175 19.80 -10.12 -11.86
N LYS A 176 20.86 -9.39 -12.23
CA LYS A 176 20.88 -7.93 -12.36
C LYS A 176 19.87 -7.44 -13.42
N MET A 177 19.81 -8.10 -14.57
CA MET A 177 18.84 -7.76 -15.61
C MET A 177 17.40 -8.03 -15.15
N LEU A 178 17.17 -9.19 -14.54
CA LEU A 178 15.85 -9.54 -14.00
C LEU A 178 15.43 -8.62 -12.85
N ALA A 179 16.37 -8.15 -12.04
CA ALA A 179 16.11 -7.17 -10.97
C ALA A 179 15.61 -5.84 -11.57
N PHE A 180 16.21 -5.36 -12.65
CA PHE A 180 15.75 -4.16 -13.35
C PHE A 180 14.34 -4.33 -13.91
N VAL A 181 14.06 -5.45 -14.58
CA VAL A 181 12.73 -5.76 -15.13
C VAL A 181 11.70 -5.83 -14.01
N THR A 182 11.97 -6.59 -12.94
CA THR A 182 11.07 -6.75 -11.80
C THR A 182 10.78 -5.40 -11.13
N LEU A 183 11.82 -4.58 -10.91
CA LEU A 183 11.67 -3.24 -10.34
C LEU A 183 10.80 -2.32 -11.20
N SER A 184 11.04 -2.32 -12.52
CA SER A 184 10.28 -1.50 -13.46
C SER A 184 8.79 -1.84 -13.41
N ILE A 185 8.45 -3.12 -13.37
CA ILE A 185 7.06 -3.60 -13.30
C ILE A 185 6.43 -3.29 -11.95
N ILE A 186 7.16 -3.48 -10.84
CA ILE A 186 6.67 -3.13 -9.50
C ILE A 186 6.37 -1.63 -9.42
N ASN A 187 7.26 -0.79 -9.96
CA ASN A 187 7.06 0.65 -9.97
C ASN A 187 5.90 1.08 -10.88
N GLU A 188 5.78 0.47 -12.04
CA GLU A 188 4.65 0.72 -12.96
C GLU A 188 3.33 0.29 -12.30
N LYS A 189 3.27 -0.88 -11.69
CA LYS A 189 2.10 -1.34 -10.93
C LYS A 189 1.77 -0.37 -9.81
N LYS A 190 2.74 0.01 -8.96
CA LYS A 190 2.54 1.00 -7.89
C LYS A 190 2.07 2.36 -8.44
N LEU A 191 2.53 2.76 -9.62
CA LEU A 191 2.10 3.99 -10.27
C LEU A 191 0.67 3.86 -10.82
N MET A 192 0.36 2.77 -11.53
CA MET A 192 -0.97 2.50 -12.06
C MET A 192 -2.01 2.40 -10.96
N ASP A 193 -1.69 1.72 -9.85
CA ASP A 193 -2.57 1.62 -8.68
C ASP A 193 -2.83 3.00 -8.05
N ARG A 194 -1.81 3.86 -8.00
CA ARG A 194 -1.99 5.26 -7.56
C ARG A 194 -2.86 6.07 -8.52
N MET A 195 -2.71 5.85 -9.83
CA MET A 195 -3.49 6.58 -10.85
C MET A 195 -4.92 6.06 -11.00
N ARG A 196 -5.17 4.80 -10.70
CA ARG A 196 -6.47 4.14 -10.93
C ARG A 196 -7.59 4.71 -10.05
N PHE A 197 -7.26 5.15 -8.83
CA PHE A 197 -8.24 5.58 -7.82
C PHE A 197 -7.99 6.97 -7.22
N ALA A 198 -6.83 7.58 -7.43
CA ALA A 198 -6.51 8.89 -6.90
C ALA A 198 -6.09 9.85 -8.00
N ILE A 199 -6.95 10.82 -8.29
CA ILE A 199 -6.42 12.08 -8.85
C ILE A 199 -5.60 12.68 -7.70
N GLN A 200 -4.28 12.59 -7.80
CA GLN A 200 -3.41 13.30 -6.86
C GLN A 200 -3.47 14.80 -7.17
N PRO A 201 -3.40 15.68 -6.17
CA PRO A 201 -3.40 17.13 -6.38
C PRO A 201 -2.37 17.58 -7.43
N GLU A 202 -1.25 16.88 -7.52
CA GLU A 202 -0.14 17.15 -8.46
C GLU A 202 -0.50 16.86 -9.94
N ASN A 203 -1.58 16.13 -10.19
CA ASN A 203 -2.03 15.75 -11.53
C ASN A 203 -3.17 16.61 -12.07
N ILE A 204 -3.64 17.60 -11.31
CA ILE A 204 -4.70 18.52 -11.75
C ILE A 204 -4.08 19.52 -12.76
N ARG A 205 -4.35 19.29 -14.05
CA ARG A 205 -3.80 20.13 -15.14
C ARG A 205 -4.83 21.06 -15.78
N LYS A 206 -6.10 20.69 -15.71
CA LYS A 206 -7.17 21.49 -16.32
C LYS A 206 -7.79 22.42 -15.28
N ASP A 207 -8.06 23.65 -15.67
CA ASP A 207 -8.72 24.64 -14.80
C ASP A 207 -10.14 24.25 -14.37
N THR A 208 -10.73 23.24 -15.02
CA THR A 208 -12.05 22.69 -14.70
C THR A 208 -12.01 21.49 -13.78
N ASP A 209 -10.83 20.87 -13.58
CA ASP A 209 -10.70 19.69 -12.73
C ASP A 209 -10.45 20.14 -11.28
N ILE A 210 -11.25 19.64 -10.36
CA ILE A 210 -11.21 19.98 -8.94
C ILE A 210 -11.23 18.70 -8.13
N LEU A 211 -10.30 18.57 -7.19
CA LEU A 211 -10.29 17.52 -6.19
C LEU A 211 -10.69 18.14 -4.84
N VAL A 212 -11.63 17.50 -4.14
CA VAL A 212 -12.08 17.93 -2.83
C VAL A 212 -11.90 16.82 -1.82
N ASN A 213 -11.10 17.07 -0.80
CA ASN A 213 -11.01 16.20 0.37
C ASN A 213 -12.06 16.64 1.40
N LEU A 214 -12.79 15.67 1.91
CA LEU A 214 -13.83 15.84 2.93
C LEU A 214 -13.55 14.97 4.17
N PHE A 215 -12.71 13.94 4.05
CA PHE A 215 -12.24 13.17 5.20
C PHE A 215 -11.27 14.01 6.04
N GLY A 216 -11.62 14.21 7.31
CA GLY A 216 -10.90 15.08 8.26
C GLY A 216 -11.30 16.53 8.09
N SER A 217 -10.61 17.30 7.24
CA SER A 217 -10.85 18.72 6.97
C SER A 217 -11.12 19.00 5.50
N LEU A 218 -11.84 20.09 5.20
CA LEU A 218 -12.07 20.50 3.82
C LEU A 218 -10.79 21.02 3.18
N GLU A 219 -10.40 20.40 2.07
CA GLU A 219 -9.34 20.89 1.19
C GLU A 219 -9.80 20.83 -0.26
N ILE A 220 -9.67 21.94 -1.00
CA ILE A 220 -10.04 22.02 -2.41
C ILE A 220 -8.80 22.29 -3.24
N TYR A 221 -8.47 21.36 -4.11
CA TYR A 221 -7.29 21.42 -5.00
C TYR A 221 -7.73 21.76 -6.42
N THR A 222 -7.01 22.68 -7.03
CA THR A 222 -7.17 23.12 -8.43
C THR A 222 -5.82 23.17 -9.12
N SER A 223 -5.81 23.40 -10.44
CA SER A 223 -4.57 23.61 -11.21
C SER A 223 -3.72 24.79 -10.75
N LYS A 224 -4.31 25.77 -10.03
CA LYS A 224 -3.66 27.01 -9.60
C LYS A 224 -3.32 27.08 -8.13
N GLY A 225 -3.82 26.14 -7.32
CA GLY A 225 -3.52 26.13 -5.89
C GLY A 225 -4.51 25.33 -5.07
N VAL A 226 -4.38 25.48 -3.77
CA VAL A 226 -5.17 24.77 -2.74
C VAL A 226 -5.88 25.79 -1.89
N LEU A 227 -7.16 25.56 -1.63
CA LEU A 227 -7.95 26.26 -0.61
C LEU A 227 -8.19 25.29 0.55
N LYS A 228 -7.62 25.59 1.71
CA LYS A 228 -7.79 24.81 2.93
C LYS A 228 -8.93 25.37 3.76
N GLU A 229 -9.49 24.55 4.64
CA GLU A 229 -10.52 24.96 5.59
C GLU A 229 -10.14 26.20 6.38
N ALA A 230 -8.88 26.30 6.83
CA ALA A 230 -8.35 27.47 7.54
C ALA A 230 -8.44 28.79 6.76
N ASP A 231 -8.43 28.72 5.43
CA ASP A 231 -8.56 29.89 4.55
C ASP A 231 -10.02 30.35 4.42
N ILE A 232 -10.96 29.46 4.73
CA ILE A 232 -12.40 29.71 4.70
C ILE A 232 -12.84 30.27 6.04
N LYS A 233 -12.78 31.60 6.19
CA LYS A 233 -13.09 32.31 7.44
C LYS A 233 -14.56 32.20 7.91
N SER A 234 -15.41 31.39 7.27
CA SER A 234 -16.83 31.30 7.57
C SER A 234 -17.30 29.85 7.60
N GLN A 235 -17.70 29.39 8.76
CA GLN A 235 -18.30 28.04 8.94
C GLN A 235 -19.54 27.82 8.05
N LYS A 236 -20.34 28.87 7.81
CA LYS A 236 -21.52 28.79 6.92
C LYS A 236 -21.13 28.56 5.46
N ILE A 237 -19.99 29.09 4.99
CA ILE A 237 -19.47 28.80 3.64
C ILE A 237 -19.00 27.34 3.55
N LEU A 238 -18.29 26.85 4.58
CA LEU A 238 -17.85 25.46 4.66
C LEU A 238 -19.04 24.50 4.61
N ARG A 239 -20.07 24.73 5.45
CA ARG A 239 -21.31 23.94 5.46
C ARG A 239 -22.03 23.97 4.11
N MET A 240 -22.11 25.15 3.45
CA MET A 240 -22.74 25.29 2.13
C MET A 240 -22.02 24.46 1.07
N ILE A 241 -20.70 24.51 1.04
CA ILE A 241 -19.88 23.70 0.09
C ILE A 241 -20.12 22.20 0.35
N ALA A 242 -20.00 21.80 1.61
CA ALA A 242 -20.16 20.40 2.01
C ALA A 242 -21.55 19.86 1.69
N TYR A 243 -22.58 20.63 2.03
CA TYR A 243 -23.98 20.25 1.75
C TYR A 243 -24.21 20.02 0.25
N LEU A 244 -23.73 20.93 -0.61
CA LEU A 244 -23.83 20.79 -2.06
C LEU A 244 -22.96 19.65 -2.61
N LEU A 245 -21.81 19.36 -2.00
CA LEU A 245 -20.97 18.23 -2.39
C LEU A 245 -21.62 16.88 -2.07
N LEU A 246 -22.37 16.78 -1.00
CA LEU A 246 -23.11 15.58 -0.61
C LEU A 246 -24.41 15.43 -1.41
N ASN A 247 -25.06 16.54 -1.81
CA ASN A 247 -26.33 16.57 -2.54
C ASN A 247 -26.17 16.92 -4.03
N ARG A 248 -25.19 16.35 -4.72
CA ARG A 248 -24.79 16.73 -6.09
C ARG A 248 -25.82 16.50 -7.18
N LYS A 249 -26.81 15.65 -6.96
CA LYS A 249 -27.69 15.15 -8.03
C LYS A 249 -28.78 16.16 -8.45
N SER A 250 -29.03 17.20 -7.66
CA SER A 250 -30.09 18.17 -7.90
C SER A 250 -29.69 19.57 -7.44
N SER A 251 -30.42 20.60 -7.92
CA SER A 251 -30.33 21.93 -7.30
C SER A 251 -31.01 21.88 -5.93
N VAL A 252 -30.32 22.39 -4.92
CA VAL A 252 -30.85 22.48 -3.56
C VAL A 252 -31.75 23.73 -3.44
N PRO A 253 -33.02 23.58 -3.08
CA PRO A 253 -33.92 24.71 -2.92
C PRO A 253 -33.43 25.71 -1.86
N PRO A 254 -33.74 27.03 -1.99
CA PRO A 254 -33.27 28.03 -1.04
C PRO A 254 -33.70 27.74 0.40
N ARG A 255 -34.88 27.21 0.61
CA ARG A 255 -35.40 26.87 1.95
C ARG A 255 -34.63 25.72 2.58
N GLU A 256 -34.37 24.65 1.81
CA GLU A 256 -33.61 23.51 2.27
C GLU A 256 -32.14 23.89 2.60
N MET A 257 -31.54 24.73 1.75
CA MET A 257 -30.20 25.28 2.03
C MET A 257 -30.20 26.12 3.29
N ALA A 258 -31.28 26.85 3.55
CA ALA A 258 -31.42 27.65 4.76
C ALA A 258 -31.50 26.80 6.03
N GLU A 259 -32.34 25.80 5.99
CA GLU A 259 -32.49 24.85 7.11
C GLU A 259 -31.14 24.17 7.43
N ALA A 260 -30.34 23.86 6.41
CA ALA A 260 -28.99 23.30 6.58
C ALA A 260 -27.98 24.30 7.17
N LEU A 261 -28.07 25.60 6.86
CA LEU A 261 -27.09 26.61 7.27
C LEU A 261 -27.49 27.40 8.53
N TRP A 262 -28.78 27.50 8.81
CA TRP A 262 -29.37 28.26 9.93
C TRP A 262 -30.51 27.48 10.59
N PRO A 263 -30.25 26.34 11.24
CA PRO A 263 -31.29 25.45 11.77
C PRO A 263 -32.13 26.10 12.89
N GLU A 264 -31.61 27.11 13.58
CA GLU A 264 -32.24 27.72 14.73
C GLU A 264 -32.99 29.03 14.43
N GLU A 265 -32.85 29.55 13.21
CA GLU A 265 -33.40 30.86 12.86
C GLU A 265 -34.61 30.70 11.94
N GLY A 266 -35.82 30.89 12.46
CA GLY A 266 -37.04 31.06 11.64
C GLY A 266 -36.97 32.35 10.83
N MET A 267 -36.09 32.35 9.78
CA MET A 267 -35.82 33.56 8.98
C MET A 267 -36.89 33.83 7.93
N ASP A 268 -37.18 35.11 7.73
CA ASP A 268 -37.96 35.58 6.59
C ASP A 268 -37.18 35.34 5.28
N ILE A 269 -37.90 34.97 4.20
CA ILE A 269 -37.34 34.58 2.89
C ILE A 269 -36.44 35.68 2.31
N GLU A 270 -36.76 36.96 2.52
CA GLU A 270 -35.97 38.08 2.04
C GLU A 270 -34.59 38.18 2.78
N VAL A 271 -34.59 38.03 4.09
CA VAL A 271 -33.37 38.01 4.91
C VAL A 271 -32.48 36.86 4.50
N LEU A 272 -33.08 35.71 4.28
CA LEU A 272 -32.37 34.51 3.81
C LEU A 272 -31.71 34.73 2.46
N SER A 273 -32.43 35.28 1.48
CA SER A 273 -31.91 35.56 0.15
C SER A 273 -30.71 36.52 0.20
N ASN A 274 -30.75 37.53 1.05
CA ASN A 274 -29.66 38.50 1.23
C ASN A 274 -28.45 37.84 1.89
N ASN A 275 -28.65 37.02 2.90
CA ASN A 275 -27.61 36.29 3.60
C ASN A 275 -26.90 35.31 2.61
N MET A 276 -27.66 34.57 1.80
CA MET A 276 -27.11 33.69 0.78
C MET A 276 -26.31 34.44 -0.27
N ARG A 277 -26.77 35.59 -0.77
CA ARG A 277 -25.99 36.43 -1.70
C ARG A 277 -24.66 36.86 -1.08
N GLY A 278 -24.66 37.23 0.19
CA GLY A 278 -23.43 37.57 0.92
C GLY A 278 -22.46 36.42 1.09
N LEU A 279 -22.97 35.22 1.34
CA LEU A 279 -22.13 33.99 1.41
C LEU A 279 -21.54 33.66 0.04
N LEU A 280 -22.33 33.66 -1.02
CA LEU A 280 -21.89 33.40 -2.38
C LEU A 280 -20.84 34.41 -2.86
N PHE A 281 -21.03 35.70 -2.54
CA PHE A 281 -20.05 36.73 -2.86
C PHE A 281 -18.71 36.49 -2.18
N ARG A 282 -18.72 36.17 -0.90
CA ARG A 282 -17.50 35.85 -0.14
C ARG A 282 -16.83 34.59 -0.69
N LEU A 283 -17.61 33.54 -1.00
CA LEU A 283 -17.06 32.33 -1.58
C LEU A 283 -16.42 32.59 -2.95
N ARG A 284 -17.06 33.39 -3.82
CA ARG A 284 -16.49 33.76 -5.12
C ARG A 284 -15.15 34.46 -4.99
N ASN A 285 -15.02 35.35 -4.03
CA ASN A 285 -13.76 36.06 -3.79
C ASN A 285 -12.66 35.13 -3.28
N THR A 286 -12.99 34.23 -2.34
CA THR A 286 -12.01 33.27 -1.81
C THR A 286 -11.64 32.21 -2.84
N PHE A 287 -12.61 31.61 -3.49
CA PHE A 287 -12.38 30.56 -4.49
C PHE A 287 -11.79 31.10 -5.79
N GLY A 288 -12.09 32.36 -6.14
CA GLY A 288 -11.53 33.05 -7.30
C GLY A 288 -10.01 33.22 -7.28
N LEU A 289 -9.38 33.07 -6.11
CA LEU A 289 -7.91 33.07 -5.99
C LEU A 289 -7.27 31.82 -6.62
N ILE A 290 -8.00 30.69 -6.63
CA ILE A 290 -7.48 29.39 -7.08
C ILE A 290 -8.21 28.83 -8.31
N CYS A 291 -9.34 29.42 -8.74
CA CYS A 291 -10.12 28.98 -9.89
C CYS A 291 -10.78 30.14 -10.60
N GLN A 292 -10.79 30.12 -11.93
CA GLN A 292 -11.47 31.14 -12.74
C GLN A 292 -12.99 30.97 -12.80
N HIS A 293 -13.49 29.79 -12.46
CA HIS A 293 -14.91 29.47 -12.51
C HIS A 293 -15.51 29.56 -11.10
N ASN A 294 -16.77 29.96 -11.01
CA ASN A 294 -17.49 29.89 -9.74
C ASN A 294 -17.75 28.44 -9.35
N LEU A 295 -17.51 28.07 -8.07
CA LEU A 295 -17.79 26.75 -7.56
C LEU A 295 -19.29 26.43 -7.53
N ILE A 296 -20.09 27.45 -7.17
CA ILE A 296 -21.54 27.34 -6.96
C ILE A 296 -22.27 28.29 -7.91
N GLU A 297 -23.33 27.82 -8.54
CA GLU A 297 -24.26 28.58 -9.39
C GLU A 297 -25.62 28.70 -8.71
N SER A 298 -26.23 29.88 -8.88
CA SER A 298 -27.64 30.12 -8.56
C SER A 298 -28.51 29.79 -9.78
N THR A 299 -29.54 29.01 -9.59
CA THR A 299 -30.51 28.61 -10.59
C THR A 299 -31.94 29.08 -10.17
N PRO A 300 -32.94 29.08 -11.04
CA PRO A 300 -34.31 29.37 -10.63
C PRO A 300 -34.83 28.43 -9.53
N ASN A 301 -34.28 27.20 -9.48
CA ASN A 301 -34.71 26.16 -8.53
C ASN A 301 -33.82 26.09 -7.28
N GLY A 302 -32.85 26.99 -7.11
CA GLY A 302 -31.95 27.01 -5.95
C GLY A 302 -30.47 27.07 -6.29
N TYR A 303 -29.66 26.37 -5.53
CA TYR A 303 -28.21 26.39 -5.60
C TYR A 303 -27.66 25.03 -6.03
N ARG A 304 -26.64 25.01 -6.88
CA ARG A 304 -25.97 23.80 -7.32
C ARG A 304 -24.46 24.02 -7.48
N LEU A 305 -23.73 22.93 -7.51
CA LEU A 305 -22.34 22.97 -7.97
C LEU A 305 -22.30 23.29 -9.47
N ASN A 306 -21.28 24.03 -9.91
CA ASN A 306 -21.14 24.41 -11.32
C ASN A 306 -20.89 23.17 -12.18
N PRO A 307 -21.80 22.83 -13.13
CA PRO A 307 -21.68 21.64 -13.94
C PRO A 307 -20.53 21.65 -14.94
N LYS A 308 -19.90 22.81 -15.16
CA LYS A 308 -18.69 22.94 -16.00
C LYS A 308 -17.44 22.41 -15.28
N LEU A 309 -17.50 22.27 -13.96
CA LEU A 309 -16.39 21.78 -13.16
C LEU A 309 -16.50 20.25 -13.02
N ASN A 310 -15.38 19.59 -13.30
CA ASN A 310 -15.24 18.15 -13.02
C ASN A 310 -14.74 17.98 -11.59
N ILE A 311 -15.69 17.89 -10.64
CA ILE A 311 -15.39 17.82 -9.21
C ILE A 311 -15.33 16.35 -8.78
N MET A 312 -14.21 15.91 -8.27
CA MET A 312 -14.03 14.61 -7.66
C MET A 312 -13.81 14.77 -6.15
N THR A 313 -14.38 13.87 -5.33
CA THR A 313 -14.14 13.87 -3.89
C THR A 313 -13.43 12.60 -3.44
N ASP A 314 -12.72 12.70 -2.30
CA ASP A 314 -12.14 11.56 -1.60
C ASP A 314 -13.22 10.55 -1.18
N LEU A 315 -14.43 10.99 -0.80
CA LEU A 315 -15.58 10.10 -0.55
C LEU A 315 -15.88 9.21 -1.76
N GLN A 316 -15.95 9.80 -2.97
CA GLN A 316 -16.19 9.04 -4.20
C GLN A 316 -15.04 8.09 -4.54
N GLN A 317 -13.80 8.49 -4.25
CA GLN A 317 -12.63 7.63 -4.44
C GLN A 317 -12.66 6.45 -3.48
N PHE A 318 -12.99 6.71 -2.21
CA PHE A 318 -13.16 5.68 -1.20
C PHE A 318 -14.25 4.68 -1.60
N ASP A 319 -15.43 5.18 -2.03
CA ASP A 319 -16.52 4.33 -2.50
C ASP A 319 -16.10 3.46 -3.68
N LYS A 320 -15.43 4.02 -4.68
CA LYS A 320 -14.92 3.27 -5.83
C LYS A 320 -13.97 2.15 -5.43
N CYS A 321 -13.06 2.42 -4.49
CA CYS A 321 -12.17 1.39 -3.95
C CYS A 321 -12.95 0.28 -3.25
N CYS A 322 -13.88 0.64 -2.38
CA CYS A 322 -14.72 -0.32 -1.66
C CYS A 322 -15.57 -1.18 -2.61
N ASP A 323 -16.16 -0.57 -3.65
CA ASP A 323 -17.01 -1.25 -4.64
C ASP A 323 -16.20 -2.17 -5.57
N ALA A 324 -14.89 -1.92 -5.70
CA ALA A 324 -13.97 -2.77 -6.47
C ALA A 324 -13.51 -4.00 -5.70
N VAL A 325 -13.45 -3.95 -4.36
CA VAL A 325 -12.98 -5.06 -3.50
C VAL A 325 -13.69 -6.40 -3.78
N PRO A 326 -15.05 -6.48 -3.90
CA PRO A 326 -15.73 -7.73 -4.20
C PRO A 326 -15.47 -8.25 -5.62
N ARG A 327 -14.97 -7.39 -6.52
CA ARG A 327 -14.72 -7.71 -7.93
C ARG A 327 -13.26 -8.07 -8.21
N ALA A 328 -12.41 -8.00 -7.19
CA ALA A 328 -10.99 -8.33 -7.30
C ALA A 328 -10.80 -9.79 -7.72
N ILE A 329 -9.93 -10.02 -8.69
CA ILE A 329 -9.67 -11.33 -9.27
C ILE A 329 -8.71 -12.14 -8.39
N SER A 330 -7.81 -11.46 -7.68
CA SER A 330 -6.81 -12.09 -6.83
C SER A 330 -6.82 -11.55 -5.40
N THR A 331 -6.32 -12.36 -4.46
CA THR A 331 -6.13 -11.94 -3.05
C THR A 331 -5.20 -10.73 -2.94
N SER A 332 -4.14 -10.67 -3.76
CA SER A 332 -3.22 -9.53 -3.79
C SER A 332 -3.92 -8.25 -4.25
N GLU A 333 -4.69 -8.31 -5.34
CA GLU A 333 -5.48 -7.18 -5.81
C GLU A 333 -6.48 -6.69 -4.75
N LYS A 334 -7.12 -7.63 -4.06
CA LYS A 334 -8.06 -7.31 -2.98
C LYS A 334 -7.37 -6.58 -1.83
N ILE A 335 -6.20 -7.06 -1.38
CA ILE A 335 -5.39 -6.42 -0.35
C ILE A 335 -4.96 -5.01 -0.79
N ASP A 336 -4.55 -4.83 -2.04
CA ASP A 336 -4.13 -3.53 -2.56
C ASP A 336 -5.28 -2.51 -2.60
N LEU A 337 -6.48 -2.94 -3.01
CA LEU A 337 -7.70 -2.11 -2.98
C LEU A 337 -8.08 -1.71 -1.56
N LEU A 338 -8.04 -2.64 -0.62
CA LEU A 338 -8.28 -2.37 0.80
C LEU A 338 -7.26 -1.38 1.37
N LYS A 339 -5.97 -1.57 1.07
CA LYS A 339 -4.89 -0.64 1.45
C LYS A 339 -5.13 0.76 0.89
N GLN A 340 -5.61 0.87 -0.34
CA GLN A 340 -5.94 2.18 -0.95
C GLN A 340 -7.12 2.83 -0.25
N ALA A 341 -8.20 2.10 0.02
CA ALA A 341 -9.35 2.62 0.75
C ALA A 341 -8.93 3.15 2.14
N VAL A 342 -8.14 2.38 2.89
CA VAL A 342 -7.61 2.79 4.21
C VAL A 342 -6.77 4.07 4.12
N ARG A 343 -5.98 4.25 3.06
CA ARG A 343 -5.16 5.47 2.88
C ARG A 343 -5.98 6.72 2.53
N ILE A 344 -7.13 6.55 1.85
CA ILE A 344 -8.01 7.66 1.47
C ILE A 344 -8.74 8.20 2.70
N TYR A 345 -9.14 7.32 3.61
CA TYR A 345 -9.86 7.72 4.83
C TYR A 345 -8.89 8.35 5.84
N LYS A 346 -9.12 9.61 6.20
CA LYS A 346 -8.28 10.38 7.13
C LYS A 346 -8.98 10.76 8.42
N GLY A 347 -10.12 10.14 8.70
CA GLY A 347 -10.99 10.46 9.83
C GLY A 347 -12.40 10.84 9.38
N ASN A 348 -13.25 11.24 10.33
CA ASN A 348 -14.64 11.58 10.06
C ASN A 348 -14.78 12.68 9.00
N VAL A 349 -15.91 12.66 8.30
CA VAL A 349 -16.23 13.68 7.28
C VAL A 349 -16.40 15.03 7.96
N LEU A 350 -15.54 16.01 7.63
CA LEU A 350 -15.58 17.39 8.13
C LEU A 350 -15.67 17.46 9.65
N THR A 351 -14.63 17.06 10.34
CA THR A 351 -14.56 17.06 11.82
C THR A 351 -14.96 18.38 12.46
N SER A 352 -14.73 19.51 11.79
CA SER A 352 -15.14 20.83 12.26
C SER A 352 -16.65 21.10 12.22
N ALA A 353 -17.41 20.27 11.53
CA ALA A 353 -18.85 20.38 11.35
C ALA A 353 -19.62 19.14 11.85
N GLU A 354 -19.00 18.28 12.65
CA GLU A 354 -19.61 17.03 13.15
C GLU A 354 -20.95 17.22 13.88
N ALA A 355 -21.17 18.37 14.51
CA ALA A 355 -22.41 18.67 15.22
C ALA A 355 -23.63 18.87 14.30
N GLU A 356 -23.45 18.94 12.98
CA GLU A 356 -24.54 19.15 12.04
C GLU A 356 -25.32 17.85 11.80
N HIS A 357 -26.61 17.85 12.12
CA HIS A 357 -27.46 16.65 12.05
C HIS A 357 -27.46 15.99 10.65
N TRP A 358 -27.46 16.77 9.58
CA TRP A 358 -27.44 16.26 8.20
C TRP A 358 -26.09 15.60 7.85
N LEU A 359 -25.01 15.98 8.53
CA LEU A 359 -23.68 15.40 8.33
C LEU A 359 -23.44 14.13 9.16
N MET A 360 -24.06 14.05 10.36
CA MET A 360 -23.88 12.92 11.28
C MET A 360 -24.15 11.56 10.63
N LEU A 361 -25.24 11.45 9.87
CA LEU A 361 -25.59 10.19 9.19
C LEU A 361 -24.54 9.81 8.14
N THR A 362 -24.04 10.78 7.39
CA THR A 362 -23.00 10.57 6.39
C THR A 362 -21.67 10.19 7.06
N ALA A 363 -21.29 10.91 8.12
CA ALA A 363 -20.08 10.61 8.87
C ALA A 363 -20.12 9.20 9.48
N SER A 364 -21.22 8.84 10.12
CA SER A 364 -21.43 7.49 10.67
C SER A 364 -21.38 6.39 9.60
N HIS A 365 -21.97 6.63 8.43
CA HIS A 365 -21.93 5.69 7.31
C HIS A 365 -20.50 5.41 6.86
N TYR A 366 -19.70 6.46 6.65
CA TYR A 366 -18.31 6.30 6.21
C TYR A 366 -17.40 5.73 7.30
N ASN A 367 -17.66 6.07 8.56
CA ASN A 367 -16.94 5.48 9.69
C ASN A 367 -17.17 3.97 9.78
N LEU A 368 -18.43 3.52 9.77
CA LEU A 368 -18.76 2.09 9.77
C LEU A 368 -18.17 1.35 8.57
N LYS A 369 -18.22 1.97 7.39
CA LYS A 369 -17.63 1.41 6.17
C LYS A 369 -16.12 1.28 6.30
N TYR A 370 -15.43 2.29 6.86
CA TYR A 370 -14.01 2.27 7.13
C TYR A 370 -13.62 1.16 8.10
N VAL A 371 -14.30 1.05 9.24
CA VAL A 371 -14.05 -0.02 10.22
C VAL A 371 -14.18 -1.40 9.57
N GLY A 372 -15.22 -1.61 8.75
CA GLY A 372 -15.40 -2.86 8.00
C GLY A 372 -14.24 -3.16 7.07
N ILE A 373 -13.78 -2.17 6.29
CA ILE A 373 -12.65 -2.27 5.35
C ILE A 373 -11.33 -2.56 6.08
N VAL A 374 -11.08 -1.87 7.19
CA VAL A 374 -9.89 -2.11 8.03
C VAL A 374 -9.89 -3.53 8.58
N ASN A 375 -10.99 -3.96 9.17
CA ASN A 375 -11.07 -5.30 9.76
C ASN A 375 -10.87 -6.39 8.71
N GLU A 376 -11.40 -6.20 7.48
CA GLU A 376 -11.17 -7.13 6.38
C GLU A 376 -9.70 -7.11 5.93
N LEU A 377 -9.07 -5.93 5.82
CA LEU A 377 -7.65 -5.79 5.48
C LEU A 377 -6.77 -6.50 6.51
N LEU A 378 -6.98 -6.21 7.81
CA LEU A 378 -6.16 -6.78 8.88
C LEU A 378 -6.27 -8.31 8.91
N ARG A 379 -7.48 -8.86 8.75
CA ARG A 379 -7.68 -10.30 8.65
C ARG A 379 -6.93 -10.90 7.45
N MET A 380 -7.05 -10.29 6.26
CA MET A 380 -6.37 -10.79 5.06
C MET A 380 -4.85 -10.69 5.16
N LEU A 381 -4.31 -9.65 5.80
CA LEU A 381 -2.87 -9.53 6.07
C LEU A 381 -2.39 -10.59 7.07
N ALA A 382 -3.19 -10.92 8.08
CA ALA A 382 -2.91 -11.99 9.01
C ALA A 382 -2.93 -13.36 8.32
N ASP A 383 -3.96 -13.63 7.50
CA ASP A 383 -4.07 -14.87 6.70
C ASP A 383 -2.90 -15.02 5.72
N ALA A 384 -2.39 -13.91 5.20
CA ALA A 384 -1.20 -13.86 4.34
C ALA A 384 0.11 -13.81 5.13
N GLU A 385 0.06 -13.85 6.48
CA GLU A 385 1.21 -13.79 7.38
C GLU A 385 2.11 -12.55 7.16
N CYS A 386 1.53 -11.45 6.64
CA CYS A 386 2.19 -10.18 6.38
C CYS A 386 2.21 -9.33 7.67
N TYR A 387 2.93 -9.77 8.70
CA TYR A 387 2.87 -9.17 10.05
C TYR A 387 3.31 -7.72 10.13
N HIS A 388 4.20 -7.27 9.26
CA HIS A 388 4.62 -5.86 9.20
C HIS A 388 3.52 -4.94 8.71
N ASP A 389 2.91 -5.30 7.57
CA ASP A 389 1.79 -4.54 7.04
C ASP A 389 0.61 -4.60 8.03
N LEU A 390 0.40 -5.78 8.65
CA LEU A 390 -0.60 -5.97 9.69
C LEU A 390 -0.38 -4.98 10.85
N HIS A 391 0.84 -4.92 11.40
CA HIS A 391 1.23 -3.98 12.44
C HIS A 391 0.98 -2.53 12.01
N LYS A 392 1.49 -2.15 10.85
CA LYS A 392 1.38 -0.80 10.30
C LYS A 392 -0.08 -0.34 10.16
N TYR A 393 -0.92 -1.15 9.53
CA TYR A 393 -2.31 -0.78 9.28
C TYR A 393 -3.18 -0.86 10.54
N ALA A 394 -2.88 -1.76 11.47
CA ALA A 394 -3.53 -1.80 12.78
C ALA A 394 -3.21 -0.54 13.60
N ALA A 395 -1.94 -0.15 13.69
CA ALA A 395 -1.51 1.07 14.38
C ALA A 395 -2.11 2.33 13.71
N GLN A 396 -2.10 2.40 12.37
CA GLN A 396 -2.74 3.50 11.63
C GLN A 396 -4.25 3.58 11.92
N SER A 397 -4.94 2.44 11.99
CA SER A 397 -6.37 2.42 12.32
C SER A 397 -6.64 2.95 13.72
N LEU A 398 -5.85 2.57 14.70
CA LEU A 398 -6.01 3.05 16.08
C LEU A 398 -5.72 4.54 16.23
N SER A 399 -4.89 5.14 15.38
CA SER A 399 -4.69 6.61 15.38
C SER A 399 -5.92 7.37 14.90
N ILE A 400 -6.80 6.74 14.12
CA ILE A 400 -8.03 7.33 13.58
C ILE A 400 -9.23 6.93 14.43
N GLU A 401 -9.32 5.66 14.83
CA GLU A 401 -10.42 5.06 15.58
C GLU A 401 -9.89 4.32 16.82
N PRO A 402 -9.59 5.04 17.92
CA PRO A 402 -8.98 4.47 19.11
C PRO A 402 -9.82 3.39 19.82
N GLY A 403 -11.12 3.31 19.52
CA GLY A 403 -12.04 2.32 20.08
C GLY A 403 -12.14 1.01 19.29
N ASN A 404 -11.33 0.80 18.24
CA ASN A 404 -11.42 -0.42 17.43
C ASN A 404 -10.72 -1.60 18.12
N ILE A 405 -11.51 -2.46 18.79
CA ILE A 405 -11.05 -3.65 19.50
C ILE A 405 -10.28 -4.64 18.58
N TYR A 406 -10.76 -4.81 17.32
CA TYR A 406 -10.10 -5.71 16.36
C TYR A 406 -8.73 -5.18 15.93
N ALA A 407 -8.57 -3.86 15.83
CA ALA A 407 -7.28 -3.27 15.53
C ALA A 407 -6.27 -3.49 16.67
N TYR A 408 -6.68 -3.40 17.95
CA TYR A 408 -5.83 -3.80 19.08
C TYR A 408 -5.44 -5.26 19.03
N TYR A 409 -6.42 -6.14 18.79
CA TYR A 409 -6.15 -7.57 18.65
C TYR A 409 -5.07 -7.86 17.61
N TRP A 410 -5.24 -7.35 16.40
CA TRP A 410 -4.29 -7.57 15.30
C TRP A 410 -2.94 -6.88 15.50
N LEU A 411 -2.92 -5.72 16.17
CA LEU A 411 -1.68 -5.03 16.54
C LEU A 411 -0.86 -5.90 17.50
N ILE A 412 -1.48 -6.37 18.58
CA ILE A 412 -0.84 -7.23 19.57
C ILE A 412 -0.45 -8.57 18.94
N TYR A 413 -1.35 -9.15 18.13
CA TYR A 413 -1.08 -10.38 17.38
C TYR A 413 0.19 -10.27 16.53
N SER A 414 0.31 -9.18 15.76
CA SER A 414 1.49 -8.93 14.92
C SER A 414 2.77 -8.82 15.75
N MET A 415 2.73 -8.09 16.89
CA MET A 415 3.87 -7.94 17.79
C MET A 415 4.33 -9.25 18.40
N VAL A 416 3.38 -10.12 18.81
CA VAL A 416 3.70 -11.46 19.34
C VAL A 416 4.39 -12.31 18.27
N HIS A 417 3.88 -12.30 17.03
CA HIS A 417 4.49 -13.05 15.93
C HIS A 417 5.86 -12.49 15.50
N LEU A 418 6.10 -11.19 15.70
CA LEU A 418 7.38 -10.53 15.48
C LEU A 418 8.35 -10.68 16.68
N GLY A 419 7.95 -11.38 17.77
CA GLY A 419 8.78 -11.57 18.94
C GLY A 419 8.92 -10.34 19.85
N SER A 420 8.12 -9.29 19.64
CA SER A 420 8.17 -8.03 20.39
C SER A 420 7.22 -8.06 21.61
N PHE A 421 7.47 -8.98 22.53
CA PHE A 421 6.58 -9.27 23.65
C PHE A 421 6.37 -8.10 24.62
N ASP A 422 7.41 -7.34 24.91
CA ASP A 422 7.31 -6.16 25.81
C ASP A 422 6.43 -5.06 25.23
N LEU A 423 6.53 -4.82 23.90
CA LEU A 423 5.67 -3.89 23.21
C LEU A 423 4.22 -4.40 23.18
N ALA A 424 4.02 -5.68 22.90
CA ALA A 424 2.69 -6.29 22.91
C ALA A 424 2.00 -6.13 24.29
N LYS A 425 2.74 -6.29 25.38
CA LYS A 425 2.26 -6.07 26.73
C LYS A 425 1.89 -4.61 26.98
N SER A 426 2.78 -3.70 26.58
CA SER A 426 2.53 -2.24 26.70
C SER A 426 1.26 -1.81 25.96
N GLU A 427 1.08 -2.27 24.72
CA GLU A 427 -0.11 -1.97 23.91
C GLU A 427 -1.39 -2.58 24.50
N TYR A 428 -1.31 -3.79 25.04
CA TYR A 428 -2.43 -4.39 25.74
C TYR A 428 -2.85 -3.58 26.98
N GLU A 429 -1.90 -3.11 27.79
CA GLU A 429 -2.17 -2.24 28.93
C GLU A 429 -2.72 -0.85 28.50
N MET A 430 -2.22 -0.32 27.37
CA MET A 430 -2.71 0.95 26.80
C MET A 430 -4.15 0.84 26.28
N ALA A 431 -4.55 -0.29 25.73
CA ALA A 431 -5.90 -0.53 25.23
C ALA A 431 -6.97 -0.27 26.32
N GLN A 432 -6.66 -0.57 27.61
CA GLN A 432 -7.57 -0.32 28.74
C GLN A 432 -8.02 1.15 28.87
N ARG A 433 -7.24 2.10 28.32
CA ARG A 433 -7.57 3.53 28.42
C ARG A 433 -8.61 3.97 27.39
N TYR A 434 -8.74 3.23 26.30
CA TYR A 434 -9.58 3.60 25.16
C TYR A 434 -10.79 2.68 24.98
N LEU A 435 -10.75 1.47 25.55
CA LEU A 435 -11.82 0.50 25.49
C LEU A 435 -12.67 0.53 26.76
N THR A 436 -13.95 0.23 26.63
CA THR A 436 -14.83 -0.03 27.77
C THR A 436 -14.39 -1.30 28.50
N ASN A 437 -14.83 -1.48 29.74
CA ASN A 437 -14.50 -2.70 30.50
C ASN A 437 -14.96 -3.98 29.81
N GLU A 438 -16.09 -3.95 29.09
CA GLU A 438 -16.63 -5.09 28.34
C GLU A 438 -15.76 -5.39 27.11
N GLU A 439 -15.41 -4.37 26.33
CA GLU A 439 -14.53 -4.50 25.15
C GLU A 439 -13.11 -4.94 25.53
N TYR A 440 -12.58 -4.43 26.65
CA TYR A 440 -11.27 -4.86 27.13
C TYR A 440 -11.27 -6.33 27.57
N LYS A 441 -12.36 -6.79 28.17
CA LYS A 441 -12.54 -8.21 28.50
C LYS A 441 -12.63 -9.04 27.23
N GLU A 442 -13.39 -8.59 26.22
CA GLU A 442 -13.48 -9.27 24.93
C GLU A 442 -12.11 -9.37 24.25
N LEU A 443 -11.33 -8.27 24.22
CA LEU A 443 -9.95 -8.27 23.73
C LEU A 443 -9.09 -9.32 24.46
N THR A 444 -9.23 -9.41 25.79
CA THR A 444 -8.50 -10.38 26.60
C THR A 444 -8.86 -11.82 26.21
N ASP A 445 -10.15 -12.08 26.01
CA ASP A 445 -10.63 -13.41 25.61
C ASP A 445 -10.15 -13.77 24.20
N MET A 446 -10.12 -12.83 23.27
CA MET A 446 -9.55 -13.02 21.92
C MET A 446 -8.05 -13.35 21.97
N LEU A 447 -7.29 -12.69 22.84
CA LEU A 447 -5.85 -12.89 22.98
C LEU A 447 -5.46 -14.17 23.72
N GLN A 448 -6.41 -14.85 24.40
CA GLN A 448 -6.14 -16.13 25.06
C GLN A 448 -5.60 -17.21 24.09
N ASN A 449 -6.01 -17.16 22.84
CA ASN A 449 -5.53 -18.07 21.79
C ASN A 449 -4.05 -17.89 21.46
N LEU A 450 -3.45 -16.74 21.81
CA LEU A 450 -2.03 -16.43 21.57
C LEU A 450 -1.11 -16.89 22.73
N ARG A 451 -1.65 -17.34 23.85
CA ARG A 451 -0.86 -17.73 25.03
C ARG A 451 0.15 -18.85 24.75
N SER A 452 -0.12 -19.71 23.78
CA SER A 452 0.82 -20.77 23.38
C SER A 452 2.04 -20.29 22.63
N LEU A 453 2.00 -19.04 22.13
CA LEU A 453 3.06 -18.41 21.33
C LEU A 453 3.83 -17.34 22.10
N ALA A 454 3.36 -16.95 23.28
CA ALA A 454 3.89 -15.86 24.10
C ALA A 454 4.35 -16.37 25.47
N PRO A 455 5.27 -15.66 26.16
CA PRO A 455 5.59 -15.93 27.56
C PRO A 455 4.34 -15.92 28.45
N GLU A 456 4.28 -16.83 29.44
CA GLU A 456 3.11 -17.05 30.28
C GLU A 456 2.55 -15.79 30.96
N ASP A 457 3.40 -14.76 31.17
CA ASP A 457 3.06 -13.52 31.89
C ASP A 457 2.49 -12.42 31.00
N LEU A 458 2.43 -12.59 29.66
CA LEU A 458 2.13 -11.50 28.74
C LEU A 458 0.70 -10.94 28.90
N PHE A 459 -0.28 -11.79 29.22
CA PHE A 459 -1.70 -11.44 29.35
C PHE A 459 -2.27 -11.71 30.74
N TYR A 460 -1.46 -11.54 31.78
CA TYR A 460 -1.95 -11.69 33.15
C TYR A 460 -2.84 -10.50 33.53
N ILE A 461 -4.12 -10.73 33.66
CA ILE A 461 -5.04 -9.78 34.28
C ILE A 461 -4.65 -9.71 35.76
N ARG A 462 -4.07 -8.61 36.21
CA ARG A 462 -4.12 -8.28 37.64
C ARG A 462 -5.60 -8.17 37.99
N LYS A 463 -6.14 -9.13 38.76
CA LYS A 463 -7.45 -8.96 39.38
C LYS A 463 -7.42 -7.61 40.08
N LEU A 464 -8.20 -6.64 39.56
CA LEU A 464 -8.51 -5.42 40.27
C LEU A 464 -9.09 -5.88 41.62
N PRO A 465 -8.62 -5.34 42.75
CA PRO A 465 -9.29 -5.57 44.02
C PRO A 465 -10.73 -5.10 43.88
N ASP A 466 -11.64 -6.00 44.22
CA ASP A 466 -13.08 -5.72 44.29
C ASP A 466 -13.29 -4.43 45.04
N ALA A 467 -13.85 -3.38 44.36
CA ALA A 467 -14.20 -2.10 44.95
C ALA A 467 -15.59 -2.16 45.55
#